data_8681e978ab96edb2213afd048078861e
#
_entry.id   8681e978ab96edb2213afd048078861e
#
_cell.length_a   1.000
_cell.length_b   1.000
_cell.length_c   1.000
_cell.angle_alpha   90.00
_cell.angle_beta   90.00
_cell.angle_gamma   90.00
#
_symmetry.space_group_name_H-M   'P 1'
#
loop_
_entity.id
_entity.type
_entity.pdbx_description
1 polymer ?
#
loop_
_entity_poly.entity_id
_entity_poly.type
_entity_poly.pdbx_seq_one_letter_code
_entity_poly.pdbx_strand_id
1 'polypeptide(L)'
;MKGIILAGGSGTRLYPITKGISKQLIPVYDKPMIYYPLSTLMLAGITDILVISTPEYTPLFEQLLGDGSDIGISLTYKVQEKPNGLAEAFILGADFIGDDSVCLILGDNIYYGSGLSKLVQEVAQKADGATVFGYHVNDPERFGVVDFDSNMKALSIEEKPENPKSNYAVTGLYFYDNTVVEKAKNLKPSDRDELEITDINKLYLDEGKLDVKLMGRGYAWLDTGTHDSMMEAASFIATIQKRQNLKVACLEEIAYRMGYISKEKLVELAQPMKKNDYGQYLLRLAKEQ
;
A
#
# COMPACT_ATOMS: atom_id res chain seq x y z
N MET A 1 -12.02 -7.17 7.75
CA MET A 1 -11.49 -6.00 7.01
C MET A 1 -11.09 -6.42 5.61
N LYS A 2 -11.43 -5.66 4.60
CA LYS A 2 -11.04 -5.84 3.21
C LYS A 2 -9.81 -4.99 2.87
N GLY A 3 -9.03 -5.41 1.86
CA GLY A 3 -7.91 -4.62 1.35
C GLY A 3 -8.18 -4.09 -0.05
N ILE A 4 -7.73 -2.88 -0.36
CA ILE A 4 -7.71 -2.33 -1.72
C ILE A 4 -6.29 -1.88 -2.04
N ILE A 5 -5.74 -2.36 -3.15
CA ILE A 5 -4.52 -1.82 -3.75
C ILE A 5 -4.93 -0.97 -4.94
N LEU A 6 -4.65 0.33 -4.88
CA LEU A 6 -4.88 1.21 -6.04
C LEU A 6 -3.61 1.28 -6.88
N ALA A 7 -3.62 0.56 -7.98
CA ALA A 7 -2.51 0.41 -8.93
C ALA A 7 -2.83 1.08 -10.28
N GLY A 8 -3.55 2.19 -10.24
CA GLY A 8 -3.90 3.01 -11.38
C GLY A 8 -2.91 4.16 -11.63
N GLY A 9 -3.32 5.07 -12.50
CA GLY A 9 -2.58 6.29 -12.84
C GLY A 9 -1.72 6.17 -14.10
N SER A 10 -1.49 7.32 -14.76
CA SER A 10 -0.80 7.39 -16.04
C SER A 10 0.72 7.20 -15.97
N GLY A 11 1.31 7.31 -14.77
CA GLY A 11 2.76 7.19 -14.57
C GLY A 11 3.63 8.18 -15.37
N THR A 12 3.07 9.28 -15.86
CA THR A 12 3.75 10.21 -16.78
C THR A 12 5.06 10.77 -16.28
N ARG A 13 5.22 10.92 -14.98
CA ARG A 13 6.48 11.36 -14.35
C ARG A 13 7.66 10.40 -14.57
N LEU A 14 7.37 9.15 -14.93
CA LEU A 14 8.37 8.10 -15.20
C LEU A 14 8.52 7.79 -16.71
N TYR A 15 7.99 8.65 -17.59
CA TYR A 15 8.26 8.51 -19.02
C TYR A 15 9.78 8.60 -19.29
N PRO A 16 10.31 7.80 -20.25
CA PRO A 16 9.56 6.92 -21.18
C PRO A 16 9.26 5.51 -20.66
N ILE A 17 9.69 5.11 -19.46
CA ILE A 17 9.55 3.74 -18.96
C ILE A 17 8.07 3.31 -18.93
N THR A 18 7.21 4.15 -18.37
CA THR A 18 5.78 3.87 -18.22
C THR A 18 4.92 4.07 -19.47
N LYS A 19 5.55 4.24 -20.64
CA LYS A 19 4.83 4.19 -21.92
C LYS A 19 4.41 2.78 -22.33
N GLY A 20 5.08 1.76 -21.81
CA GLY A 20 4.85 0.38 -22.21
C GLY A 20 4.54 -0.56 -21.04
N ILE A 21 4.54 -0.05 -19.81
CA ILE A 21 4.28 -0.86 -18.61
C ILE A 21 3.69 0.00 -17.49
N SER A 22 2.77 -0.58 -16.72
CA SER A 22 2.31 0.04 -15.48
C SER A 22 3.48 0.28 -14.52
N LYS A 23 3.49 1.44 -13.84
CA LYS A 23 4.48 1.78 -12.83
C LYS A 23 4.65 0.66 -11.80
N GLN A 24 3.55 0.10 -11.33
CA GLN A 24 3.54 -0.91 -10.26
C GLN A 24 4.04 -2.30 -10.70
N LEU A 25 4.25 -2.49 -12.00
CA LEU A 25 4.90 -3.69 -12.56
C LEU A 25 6.42 -3.51 -12.76
N ILE A 26 6.94 -2.29 -12.64
CA ILE A 26 8.38 -2.04 -12.73
C ILE A 26 9.06 -2.70 -11.53
N PRO A 27 10.22 -3.38 -11.73
CA PRO A 27 10.93 -4.01 -10.64
C PRO A 27 11.53 -2.97 -9.68
N VAL A 28 11.36 -3.19 -8.38
CA VAL A 28 12.11 -2.55 -7.32
C VAL A 28 13.05 -3.60 -6.75
N TYR A 29 14.30 -3.53 -7.15
CA TYR A 29 15.37 -4.51 -6.91
C TYR A 29 15.07 -5.88 -7.53
N ASP A 30 14.54 -6.85 -6.77
CA ASP A 30 14.41 -8.25 -7.17
C ASP A 30 12.96 -8.73 -7.41
N LYS A 31 11.98 -7.82 -7.36
CA LYS A 31 10.55 -8.17 -7.57
C LYS A 31 9.73 -6.97 -8.06
N PRO A 32 8.55 -7.19 -8.66
CA PRO A 32 7.65 -6.11 -9.08
C PRO A 32 7.22 -5.23 -7.91
N MET A 33 7.06 -3.94 -8.15
CA MET A 33 6.69 -2.95 -7.15
C MET A 33 5.40 -3.32 -6.40
N ILE A 34 4.40 -3.88 -7.06
CA ILE A 34 3.12 -4.26 -6.46
C ILE A 34 3.26 -5.27 -5.30
N TYR A 35 4.37 -6.01 -5.22
CA TYR A 35 4.63 -6.96 -4.14
C TYR A 35 4.76 -6.26 -2.78
N TYR A 36 5.26 -5.03 -2.75
CA TYR A 36 5.47 -4.29 -1.51
C TYR A 36 4.15 -3.87 -0.84
N PRO A 37 3.22 -3.17 -1.52
CA PRO A 37 1.91 -2.87 -0.92
C PRO A 37 1.10 -4.15 -0.63
N LEU A 38 1.16 -5.17 -1.49
CA LEU A 38 0.50 -6.45 -1.23
C LEU A 38 1.05 -7.10 0.05
N SER A 39 2.38 -7.10 0.24
CA SER A 39 3.01 -7.61 1.46
C SER A 39 2.57 -6.86 2.71
N THR A 40 2.34 -5.56 2.61
CA THR A 40 1.88 -4.73 3.74
C THR A 40 0.46 -5.12 4.17
N LEU A 41 -0.46 -5.36 3.22
CA LEU A 41 -1.80 -5.87 3.51
C LEU A 41 -1.76 -7.27 4.14
N MET A 42 -0.94 -8.17 3.59
CA MET A 42 -0.77 -9.51 4.15
C MET A 42 -0.22 -9.46 5.58
N LEU A 43 0.76 -8.59 5.86
CA LEU A 43 1.30 -8.38 7.21
C LEU A 43 0.28 -7.80 8.18
N ALA A 44 -0.70 -7.04 7.69
CA ALA A 44 -1.83 -6.54 8.48
C ALA A 44 -2.87 -7.63 8.80
N GLY A 45 -2.73 -8.83 8.25
CA GLY A 45 -3.70 -9.90 8.40
C GLY A 45 -4.87 -9.82 7.42
N ILE A 46 -4.75 -9.01 6.37
CA ILE A 46 -5.79 -8.81 5.35
C ILE A 46 -5.54 -9.79 4.21
N THR A 47 -6.50 -10.69 3.99
CA THR A 47 -6.38 -11.78 3.00
C THR A 47 -7.38 -11.69 1.86
N ASP A 48 -8.37 -10.81 1.94
CA ASP A 48 -9.36 -10.55 0.89
C ASP A 48 -9.08 -9.17 0.29
N ILE A 49 -8.55 -9.13 -0.93
CA ILE A 49 -7.91 -7.94 -1.49
C ILE A 49 -8.42 -7.68 -2.91
N LEU A 50 -8.81 -6.43 -3.16
CA LEU A 50 -9.17 -5.92 -4.48
C LEU A 50 -8.00 -5.11 -5.06
N VAL A 51 -7.57 -5.46 -6.25
CA VAL A 51 -6.61 -4.67 -7.04
C VAL A 51 -7.37 -3.84 -8.06
N ILE A 52 -7.26 -2.52 -7.96
CA ILE A 52 -7.88 -1.58 -8.89
C ILE A 52 -6.79 -1.03 -9.81
N SER A 53 -6.95 -1.19 -11.12
CA SER A 53 -6.00 -0.70 -12.12
C SER A 53 -6.71 -0.19 -13.38
N THR A 54 -5.93 0.28 -14.35
CA THR A 54 -6.46 0.74 -15.63
C THR A 54 -6.89 -0.42 -16.52
N PRO A 55 -7.75 -0.20 -17.55
CA PRO A 55 -8.15 -1.26 -18.49
C PRO A 55 -6.97 -1.98 -19.14
N GLU A 56 -5.93 -1.22 -19.46
CA GLU A 56 -4.73 -1.72 -20.15
C GLU A 56 -3.91 -2.67 -19.26
N TYR A 57 -3.80 -2.38 -17.97
CA TYR A 57 -2.86 -3.09 -17.09
C TYR A 57 -3.51 -4.11 -16.16
N THR A 58 -4.83 -4.06 -15.95
CA THR A 58 -5.53 -5.06 -15.12
C THR A 58 -5.22 -6.49 -15.54
N PRO A 59 -5.23 -6.89 -16.84
CA PRO A 59 -4.90 -8.25 -17.24
C PRO A 59 -3.46 -8.67 -16.90
N LEU A 60 -2.52 -7.73 -16.84
CA LEU A 60 -1.13 -8.01 -16.47
C LEU A 60 -0.98 -8.27 -14.97
N PHE A 61 -1.76 -7.59 -14.13
CA PHE A 61 -1.82 -7.89 -12.70
C PHE A 61 -2.47 -9.26 -12.45
N GLU A 62 -3.55 -9.59 -13.16
CA GLU A 62 -4.18 -10.91 -13.11
C GLU A 62 -3.21 -12.02 -13.52
N GLN A 63 -2.43 -11.80 -14.58
CA GLN A 63 -1.41 -12.74 -15.03
C GLN A 63 -0.27 -12.91 -14.00
N LEU A 64 0.15 -11.81 -13.35
CA LEU A 64 1.26 -11.83 -12.39
C LEU A 64 0.90 -12.47 -11.07
N LEU A 65 -0.28 -12.13 -10.53
CA LEU A 65 -0.67 -12.44 -9.15
C LEU A 65 -1.70 -13.57 -9.04
N GLY A 66 -2.37 -13.93 -10.15
CA GLY A 66 -3.45 -14.91 -10.16
C GLY A 66 -4.63 -14.51 -9.29
N ASP A 67 -5.30 -15.48 -8.71
CA ASP A 67 -6.39 -15.30 -7.75
C ASP A 67 -5.91 -15.24 -6.28
N GLY A 68 -4.60 -15.32 -6.04
CA GLY A 68 -3.98 -15.29 -4.73
C GLY A 68 -4.01 -16.60 -3.95
N SER A 69 -4.73 -17.63 -4.43
CA SER A 69 -4.91 -18.90 -3.73
C SER A 69 -3.58 -19.61 -3.43
N ASP A 70 -2.58 -19.47 -4.30
CA ASP A 70 -1.25 -20.05 -4.12
C ASP A 70 -0.53 -19.56 -2.87
N ILE A 71 -0.81 -18.33 -2.44
CA ILE A 71 -0.22 -17.74 -1.23
C ILE A 71 -1.27 -17.57 -0.11
N GLY A 72 -2.42 -18.27 -0.23
CA GLY A 72 -3.43 -18.34 0.81
C GLY A 72 -4.24 -17.06 1.03
N ILE A 73 -4.36 -16.22 0.01
CA ILE A 73 -5.21 -15.02 0.00
C ILE A 73 -6.22 -15.10 -1.15
N SER A 74 -7.16 -14.16 -1.20
CA SER A 74 -8.13 -14.00 -2.29
C SER A 74 -7.88 -12.66 -2.98
N LEU A 75 -7.58 -12.68 -4.27
CA LEU A 75 -7.41 -11.49 -5.09
C LEU A 75 -8.57 -11.37 -6.08
N THR A 76 -9.15 -10.19 -6.12
CA THR A 76 -10.10 -9.78 -7.15
C THR A 76 -9.60 -8.52 -7.85
N TYR A 77 -10.13 -8.25 -9.04
CA TYR A 77 -9.62 -7.17 -9.88
C TYR A 77 -10.76 -6.29 -10.35
N LYS A 78 -10.52 -4.99 -10.43
CA LYS A 78 -11.49 -4.03 -10.95
C LYS A 78 -10.80 -2.96 -11.77
N VAL A 79 -11.48 -2.52 -12.81
CA VAL A 79 -10.96 -1.48 -13.72
C VAL A 79 -11.39 -0.10 -13.22
N GLN A 80 -10.43 0.83 -13.16
CA GLN A 80 -10.65 2.26 -13.08
C GLN A 80 -10.43 2.86 -14.46
N GLU A 81 -11.50 3.29 -15.11
CA GLU A 81 -11.47 3.77 -16.51
C GLU A 81 -10.67 5.08 -16.66
N LYS A 82 -10.72 5.95 -15.65
CA LYS A 82 -10.05 7.24 -15.61
C LYS A 82 -9.49 7.51 -14.22
N PRO A 83 -8.40 8.27 -14.09
CA PRO A 83 -7.81 8.62 -12.80
C PRO A 83 -8.61 9.75 -12.11
N ASN A 84 -9.82 9.44 -11.64
CA ASN A 84 -10.73 10.41 -11.01
C ASN A 84 -10.40 10.69 -9.53
N GLY A 85 -9.22 10.31 -9.04
CA GLY A 85 -8.78 10.50 -7.66
C GLY A 85 -8.77 9.22 -6.84
N LEU A 86 -8.10 9.29 -5.67
CA LEU A 86 -7.88 8.11 -4.82
C LEU A 86 -9.18 7.63 -4.14
N ALA A 87 -10.07 8.56 -3.77
CA ALA A 87 -11.31 8.21 -3.08
C ALA A 87 -12.31 7.46 -3.98
N GLU A 88 -12.17 7.51 -5.30
CA GLU A 88 -12.98 6.70 -6.22
C GLU A 88 -12.82 5.19 -5.97
N ALA A 89 -11.67 4.77 -5.40
CA ALA A 89 -11.45 3.37 -5.06
C ALA A 89 -12.54 2.78 -4.15
N PHE A 90 -13.12 3.58 -3.25
CA PHE A 90 -14.21 3.12 -2.36
C PHE A 90 -15.54 3.02 -3.09
N ILE A 91 -15.79 3.86 -4.10
CA ILE A 91 -16.99 3.80 -4.95
C ILE A 91 -16.91 2.56 -5.84
N LEU A 92 -15.77 2.38 -6.51
CA LEU A 92 -15.53 1.20 -7.35
C LEU A 92 -15.54 -0.10 -6.53
N GLY A 93 -14.98 -0.07 -5.33
CA GLY A 93 -14.91 -1.21 -4.43
C GLY A 93 -16.14 -1.44 -3.57
N ALA A 94 -17.22 -0.66 -3.68
CA ALA A 94 -18.34 -0.70 -2.76
C ALA A 94 -18.95 -2.10 -2.57
N ASP A 95 -19.21 -2.83 -3.65
CA ASP A 95 -19.75 -4.19 -3.60
C ASP A 95 -18.77 -5.18 -2.96
N PHE A 96 -17.45 -5.00 -3.19
CA PHE A 96 -16.40 -5.81 -2.60
C PHE A 96 -16.25 -5.54 -1.10
N ILE A 97 -16.30 -4.27 -0.70
CA ILE A 97 -16.23 -3.86 0.71
C ILE A 97 -17.43 -4.39 1.48
N GLY A 98 -18.65 -4.29 0.91
CA GLY A 98 -19.88 -4.67 1.59
C GLY A 98 -20.03 -3.94 2.91
N ASP A 99 -20.23 -4.70 4.01
CA ASP A 99 -20.37 -4.17 5.37
C ASP A 99 -19.06 -4.12 6.16
N ASP A 100 -17.93 -4.48 5.52
CA ASP A 100 -16.61 -4.55 6.16
C ASP A 100 -15.94 -3.17 6.27
N SER A 101 -15.03 -3.03 7.23
CA SER A 101 -14.00 -1.99 7.20
C SER A 101 -12.99 -2.26 6.09
N VAL A 102 -12.26 -1.23 5.65
CA VAL A 102 -11.36 -1.32 4.51
C VAL A 102 -10.02 -0.64 4.76
N CYS A 103 -8.95 -1.29 4.29
CA CYS A 103 -7.62 -0.72 4.17
C CYS A 103 -7.35 -0.40 2.70
N LEU A 104 -7.05 0.87 2.38
CA LEU A 104 -6.56 1.29 1.07
C LEU A 104 -5.05 1.50 1.15
N ILE A 105 -4.32 0.91 0.20
CA ILE A 105 -2.89 1.17 0.02
C ILE A 105 -2.59 1.56 -1.43
N LEU A 106 -1.71 2.55 -1.59
CA LEU A 106 -1.26 2.95 -2.93
C LEU A 106 -0.24 1.94 -3.47
N GLY A 107 -0.43 1.52 -4.70
CA GLY A 107 0.35 0.46 -5.36
C GLY A 107 1.82 0.77 -5.60
N ASP A 108 2.23 2.01 -5.36
CA ASP A 108 3.59 2.53 -5.53
C ASP A 108 4.28 2.92 -4.21
N ASN A 109 3.66 2.60 -3.07
CA ASN A 109 4.22 2.89 -1.75
C ASN A 109 4.89 1.66 -1.14
N ILE A 110 6.10 1.85 -0.63
CA ILE A 110 6.91 0.83 0.01
C ILE A 110 7.09 1.20 1.48
N TYR A 111 6.77 0.25 2.36
CA TYR A 111 6.96 0.39 3.80
C TYR A 111 7.97 -0.63 4.30
N TYR A 112 8.88 -0.19 5.15
CA TYR A 112 9.82 -1.04 5.84
C TYR A 112 10.08 -0.51 7.25
N GLY A 113 10.20 -1.40 8.22
CA GLY A 113 10.57 -1.01 9.57
C GLY A 113 10.34 -2.10 10.61
N SER A 114 11.11 -2.02 11.68
CA SER A 114 10.93 -2.93 12.82
C SER A 114 9.58 -2.67 13.48
N GLY A 115 8.77 -3.74 13.63
CA GLY A 115 7.43 -3.64 14.23
C GLY A 115 6.33 -3.21 13.25
N LEU A 116 6.60 -3.07 11.94
CA LEU A 116 5.58 -2.71 10.95
C LEU A 116 4.39 -3.67 11.01
N SER A 117 4.63 -4.99 11.02
CA SER A 117 3.56 -5.99 11.09
C SER A 117 2.66 -5.78 12.32
N LYS A 118 3.26 -5.56 13.50
CA LYS A 118 2.50 -5.30 14.73
C LYS A 118 1.68 -4.02 14.61
N LEU A 119 2.28 -2.94 14.10
CA LEU A 119 1.62 -1.65 13.94
C LEU A 119 0.39 -1.75 13.03
N VAL A 120 0.52 -2.37 11.86
CA VAL A 120 -0.60 -2.48 10.91
C VAL A 120 -1.68 -3.46 11.38
N GLN A 121 -1.31 -4.53 12.11
CA GLN A 121 -2.27 -5.44 12.74
C GLN A 121 -3.08 -4.76 13.84
N GLU A 122 -2.43 -3.97 14.70
CA GLU A 122 -3.12 -3.19 15.75
C GLU A 122 -4.15 -2.22 15.14
N VAL A 123 -3.79 -1.57 14.04
CA VAL A 123 -4.69 -0.66 13.34
C VAL A 123 -5.82 -1.42 12.63
N ALA A 124 -5.53 -2.55 12.00
CA ALA A 124 -6.53 -3.36 11.31
C ALA A 124 -7.61 -3.93 12.24
N GLN A 125 -7.34 -4.02 13.55
CA GLN A 125 -8.31 -4.47 14.56
C GLN A 125 -9.26 -3.36 15.03
N LYS A 126 -9.01 -2.09 14.68
CA LYS A 126 -9.92 -1.00 15.03
C LYS A 126 -11.21 -1.09 14.23
N ALA A 127 -12.34 -0.96 14.92
CA ALA A 127 -13.66 -1.13 14.34
C ALA A 127 -14.31 0.18 13.88
N ASP A 128 -13.84 1.36 14.31
CA ASP A 128 -14.51 2.65 14.11
C ASP A 128 -13.51 3.75 13.72
N GLY A 129 -13.96 4.66 12.87
CA GLY A 129 -13.20 5.82 12.42
C GLY A 129 -12.19 5.52 11.33
N ALA A 130 -11.22 6.43 11.24
CA ALA A 130 -10.12 6.36 10.28
C ALA A 130 -8.77 6.36 10.99
N THR A 131 -7.79 5.65 10.42
CA THR A 131 -6.39 5.77 10.82
C THR A 131 -5.53 6.00 9.59
N VAL A 132 -4.71 7.04 9.65
CA VAL A 132 -3.69 7.38 8.64
C VAL A 132 -2.30 7.42 9.27
N PHE A 133 -1.26 7.40 8.44
CA PHE A 133 0.12 7.41 8.94
C PHE A 133 0.83 8.69 8.51
N GLY A 134 1.40 9.38 9.49
CA GLY A 134 2.24 10.56 9.29
C GLY A 134 3.71 10.19 9.26
N TYR A 135 4.43 10.65 8.24
CA TYR A 135 5.86 10.45 8.08
C TYR A 135 6.56 11.79 7.86
N HIS A 136 7.66 12.03 8.59
CA HIS A 136 8.41 13.27 8.49
C HIS A 136 9.23 13.33 7.20
N VAL A 137 8.99 14.35 6.37
CA VAL A 137 9.64 14.55 5.06
C VAL A 137 10.28 15.93 4.96
N ASN A 138 11.14 16.12 3.97
CA ASN A 138 11.78 17.42 3.70
C ASN A 138 11.00 18.29 2.69
N ASP A 139 10.09 17.68 1.93
CA ASP A 139 9.32 18.26 0.82
C ASP A 139 7.81 18.03 1.01
N PRO A 140 7.21 18.49 2.15
CA PRO A 140 5.83 18.19 2.54
C PRO A 140 4.79 18.72 1.54
N GLU A 141 5.09 19.77 0.78
CA GLU A 141 4.21 20.38 -0.23
C GLU A 141 3.81 19.42 -1.37
N ARG A 142 4.47 18.29 -1.47
CA ARG A 142 4.14 17.25 -2.47
C ARG A 142 3.01 16.32 -2.05
N PHE A 143 2.62 16.34 -0.78
CA PHE A 143 1.75 15.34 -0.14
C PHE A 143 0.56 15.99 0.57
N GLY A 144 -0.37 15.19 1.03
CA GLY A 144 -1.28 15.61 2.10
C GLY A 144 -0.47 15.85 3.37
N VAL A 145 -0.66 16.99 4.01
CA VAL A 145 0.11 17.41 5.21
C VAL A 145 -0.82 17.47 6.40
N VAL A 146 -0.44 16.84 7.51
CA VAL A 146 -1.16 16.90 8.77
C VAL A 146 -0.45 17.83 9.74
N ASP A 147 -1.23 18.74 10.36
CA ASP A 147 -0.79 19.62 11.43
C ASP A 147 -1.27 19.13 12.80
N PHE A 148 -0.52 19.41 13.86
CA PHE A 148 -0.75 18.90 15.20
C PHE A 148 -0.74 19.99 16.26
N ASP A 149 -1.50 19.77 17.34
CA ASP A 149 -1.36 20.54 18.58
C ASP A 149 -0.15 20.09 19.41
N SER A 150 0.06 20.75 20.54
CA SER A 150 1.14 20.41 21.49
C SER A 150 1.04 19.01 22.08
N ASN A 151 -0.12 18.34 21.98
CA ASN A 151 -0.36 16.98 22.46
C ASN A 151 -0.31 15.94 21.32
N MET A 152 0.15 16.35 20.14
CA MET A 152 0.20 15.52 18.93
C MET A 152 -1.18 15.04 18.42
N LYS A 153 -2.24 15.80 18.72
CA LYS A 153 -3.56 15.60 18.13
C LYS A 153 -3.64 16.35 16.81
N ALA A 154 -4.13 15.69 15.76
CA ALA A 154 -4.33 16.32 14.47
C ALA A 154 -5.31 17.52 14.55
N LEU A 155 -4.89 18.65 14.02
CA LEU A 155 -5.66 19.91 13.96
C LEU A 155 -6.22 20.14 12.57
N SER A 156 -5.42 19.89 11.55
CA SER A 156 -5.80 20.07 10.15
C SER A 156 -5.08 19.06 9.25
N ILE A 157 -5.66 18.83 8.09
CA ILE A 157 -5.04 18.07 7.02
C ILE A 157 -5.30 18.81 5.70
N GLU A 158 -4.24 19.04 4.92
CA GLU A 158 -4.30 19.86 3.70
C GLU A 158 -3.61 19.11 2.55
N GLU A 159 -4.26 19.04 1.38
CA GLU A 159 -3.70 18.42 0.19
C GLU A 159 -2.73 19.37 -0.50
N LYS A 160 -1.48 18.96 -0.62
CA LYS A 160 -0.40 19.67 -1.33
C LYS A 160 -0.40 21.20 -1.07
N PRO A 161 -0.31 21.62 0.20
CA PRO A 161 -0.37 23.04 0.54
C PRO A 161 0.85 23.78 -0.02
N GLU A 162 0.65 25.01 -0.53
CA GLU A 162 1.77 25.87 -0.96
C GLU A 162 2.65 26.28 0.23
N ASN A 163 2.07 26.40 1.42
CA ASN A 163 2.75 26.77 2.66
C ASN A 163 2.43 25.72 3.74
N PRO A 164 3.16 24.57 3.78
CA PRO A 164 2.89 23.51 4.73
C PRO A 164 3.06 23.96 6.18
N LYS A 165 2.09 23.62 7.05
CA LYS A 165 2.12 23.95 8.48
C LYS A 165 3.01 22.99 9.28
N SER A 166 3.34 21.84 8.73
CA SER A 166 4.22 20.85 9.34
C SER A 166 5.02 20.09 8.26
N ASN A 167 5.97 19.28 8.70
CA ASN A 167 6.72 18.37 7.82
C ASN A 167 6.16 16.94 7.84
N TYR A 168 4.97 16.72 8.37
CA TYR A 168 4.38 15.38 8.41
C TYR A 168 3.46 15.14 7.21
N ALA A 169 3.98 14.39 6.25
CA ALA A 169 3.22 13.90 5.10
C ALA A 169 2.33 12.72 5.52
N VAL A 170 1.11 12.69 5.01
CA VAL A 170 0.23 11.52 5.10
C VAL A 170 0.67 10.52 4.05
N THR A 171 1.02 9.31 4.50
CA THR A 171 1.48 8.25 3.59
C THR A 171 0.32 7.61 2.84
N GLY A 172 0.63 6.82 1.82
CA GLY A 172 -0.39 6.13 1.01
C GLY A 172 -0.94 4.83 1.63
N LEU A 173 -1.18 4.82 2.94
CA LEU A 173 -1.78 3.71 3.68
C LEU A 173 -2.87 4.23 4.60
N TYR A 174 -4.09 3.77 4.38
CA TYR A 174 -5.29 4.31 5.00
C TYR A 174 -6.18 3.19 5.51
N PHE A 175 -6.68 3.31 6.73
CA PHE A 175 -7.64 2.38 7.33
C PHE A 175 -8.92 3.13 7.65
N TYR A 176 -10.06 2.61 7.22
CA TYR A 176 -11.37 3.23 7.41
C TYR A 176 -12.42 2.24 7.87
N ASP A 177 -13.36 2.72 8.66
CA ASP A 177 -14.60 2.01 8.88
C ASP A 177 -15.47 1.99 7.60
N ASN A 178 -16.57 1.26 7.63
CA ASN A 178 -17.45 1.11 6.47
C ASN A 178 -18.09 2.41 5.97
N THR A 179 -18.20 3.43 6.83
CA THR A 179 -18.83 4.72 6.45
C THR A 179 -18.06 5.46 5.36
N VAL A 180 -16.80 5.05 5.08
CA VAL A 180 -15.99 5.63 4.00
C VAL A 180 -16.65 5.52 2.63
N VAL A 181 -17.40 4.44 2.37
CA VAL A 181 -18.08 4.24 1.08
C VAL A 181 -19.10 5.34 0.82
N GLU A 182 -19.95 5.65 1.81
CA GLU A 182 -20.94 6.73 1.68
C GLU A 182 -20.30 8.11 1.68
N LYS A 183 -19.22 8.33 2.46
CA LYS A 183 -18.44 9.56 2.41
C LYS A 183 -17.86 9.78 1.00
N ALA A 184 -17.27 8.76 0.39
CA ALA A 184 -16.71 8.84 -0.95
C ALA A 184 -17.75 9.14 -2.03
N LYS A 185 -18.94 8.52 -1.98
CA LYS A 185 -20.06 8.79 -2.90
C LYS A 185 -20.55 10.24 -2.85
N ASN A 186 -20.41 10.89 -1.70
CA ASN A 186 -20.89 12.26 -1.47
C ASN A 186 -19.80 13.33 -1.67
N LEU A 187 -18.56 12.95 -1.98
CA LEU A 187 -17.51 13.89 -2.31
C LEU A 187 -17.81 14.65 -3.60
N LYS A 188 -17.33 15.88 -3.65
CA LYS A 188 -17.25 16.68 -4.88
C LYS A 188 -15.82 16.68 -5.38
N PRO A 189 -15.61 16.62 -6.71
CA PRO A 189 -14.28 16.76 -7.27
C PRO A 189 -13.62 18.07 -6.84
N SER A 190 -12.32 18.03 -6.61
CA SER A 190 -11.49 19.20 -6.33
C SER A 190 -11.28 20.06 -7.59
N ASP A 191 -10.55 21.18 -7.47
CA ASP A 191 -10.13 22.01 -8.61
C ASP A 191 -9.24 21.25 -9.62
N ARG A 192 -8.74 20.08 -9.23
CA ARG A 192 -7.99 19.15 -10.09
C ARG A 192 -8.88 18.11 -10.78
N ASP A 193 -10.19 18.22 -10.63
CA ASP A 193 -11.19 17.25 -11.11
C ASP A 193 -10.99 15.84 -10.52
N GLU A 194 -10.47 15.75 -9.26
CA GLU A 194 -10.19 14.50 -8.55
C GLU A 194 -11.01 14.39 -7.25
N LEU A 195 -11.45 13.17 -6.92
CA LEU A 195 -12.02 12.83 -5.61
C LEU A 195 -10.85 12.59 -4.64
N GLU A 196 -10.57 13.60 -3.81
CA GLU A 196 -9.38 13.63 -2.97
C GLU A 196 -9.53 12.74 -1.73
N ILE A 197 -8.54 11.92 -1.47
CA ILE A 197 -8.48 11.14 -0.22
C ILE A 197 -8.34 12.05 1.00
N THR A 198 -7.69 13.20 0.84
CA THR A 198 -7.53 14.20 1.89
C THR A 198 -8.89 14.75 2.34
N ASP A 199 -9.87 14.87 1.44
CA ASP A 199 -11.20 15.34 1.83
C ASP A 199 -11.97 14.26 2.60
N ILE A 200 -11.79 12.97 2.31
CA ILE A 200 -12.25 11.89 3.19
C ILE A 200 -11.66 12.05 4.59
N ASN A 201 -10.34 12.24 4.68
CA ASN A 201 -9.65 12.38 5.97
C ASN A 201 -10.15 13.60 6.75
N LYS A 202 -10.47 14.73 6.07
CA LYS A 202 -11.08 15.92 6.71
C LYS A 202 -12.45 15.59 7.30
N LEU A 203 -13.30 14.84 6.60
CA LEU A 203 -14.61 14.43 7.13
C LEU A 203 -14.46 13.65 8.44
N TYR A 204 -13.51 12.70 8.50
CA TYR A 204 -13.24 11.96 9.74
C TYR A 204 -12.60 12.85 10.82
N LEU A 205 -11.76 13.81 10.46
CA LEU A 205 -11.18 14.75 11.40
C LEU A 205 -12.27 15.64 12.03
N ASP A 206 -13.19 16.17 11.23
CA ASP A 206 -14.30 17.02 11.67
C ASP A 206 -15.28 16.27 12.59
N GLU A 207 -15.44 14.95 12.37
CA GLU A 207 -16.20 14.06 13.24
C GLU A 207 -15.45 13.67 14.52
N GLY A 208 -14.18 14.03 14.66
CA GLY A 208 -13.32 13.63 15.78
C GLY A 208 -12.93 12.14 15.75
N LYS A 209 -13.00 11.51 14.58
CA LYS A 209 -12.78 10.07 14.33
C LYS A 209 -11.51 9.77 13.53
N LEU A 210 -10.65 10.75 13.25
CA LEU A 210 -9.35 10.54 12.60
C LEU A 210 -8.27 10.30 13.64
N ASP A 211 -7.63 9.14 13.58
CA ASP A 211 -6.39 8.83 14.29
C ASP A 211 -5.18 8.96 13.35
N VAL A 212 -4.11 9.62 13.80
CA VAL A 212 -2.86 9.73 13.04
C VAL A 212 -1.75 9.01 13.77
N LYS A 213 -1.22 7.96 13.17
CA LYS A 213 -0.08 7.20 13.69
C LYS A 213 1.22 7.73 13.08
N LEU A 214 2.13 8.21 13.91
CA LEU A 214 3.42 8.68 13.43
C LEU A 214 4.38 7.51 13.23
N MET A 215 4.92 7.41 12.03
CA MET A 215 6.03 6.54 11.71
C MET A 215 7.33 7.25 12.08
N GLY A 216 7.89 6.88 13.23
CA GLY A 216 9.11 7.49 13.76
C GLY A 216 10.38 6.91 13.14
N ARG A 217 11.52 7.17 13.79
CA ARG A 217 12.82 6.61 13.40
C ARG A 217 12.78 5.09 13.40
N GLY A 218 13.36 4.48 12.38
CA GLY A 218 13.35 3.03 12.19
C GLY A 218 12.29 2.53 11.21
N TYR A 219 11.41 3.42 10.74
CA TYR A 219 10.57 3.17 9.57
C TYR A 219 11.14 3.87 8.34
N ALA A 220 11.00 3.24 7.20
CA ALA A 220 11.18 3.83 5.88
C ALA A 220 9.86 3.77 5.14
N TRP A 221 9.42 4.91 4.67
CA TRP A 221 8.37 5.06 3.67
C TRP A 221 9.01 5.61 2.41
N LEU A 222 8.88 4.88 1.31
CA LEU A 222 9.50 5.21 0.04
C LEU A 222 8.38 5.40 -0.99
N ASP A 223 8.28 6.62 -1.48
CA ASP A 223 7.45 6.97 -2.61
C ASP A 223 8.29 6.74 -3.89
N THR A 224 7.83 5.96 -4.80
CA THR A 224 8.55 5.66 -6.05
C THR A 224 8.11 6.57 -7.20
N GLY A 225 7.80 7.84 -6.90
CA GLY A 225 7.17 8.80 -7.82
C GLY A 225 8.06 9.37 -8.92
N THR A 226 9.38 9.27 -8.78
CA THR A 226 10.38 9.78 -9.73
C THR A 226 11.43 8.70 -10.05
N HIS A 227 12.25 8.92 -11.09
CA HIS A 227 13.34 8.01 -11.43
C HIS A 227 14.35 7.88 -10.27
N ASP A 228 14.69 9.00 -9.62
CA ASP A 228 15.62 9.02 -8.50
C ASP A 228 15.05 8.29 -7.28
N SER A 229 13.81 8.59 -6.88
CA SER A 229 13.18 7.90 -5.73
C SER A 229 13.00 6.39 -5.97
N MET A 230 12.80 5.98 -7.23
CA MET A 230 12.76 4.55 -7.58
C MET A 230 14.13 3.87 -7.44
N MET A 231 15.21 4.54 -7.87
CA MET A 231 16.57 4.05 -7.69
C MET A 231 16.96 3.99 -6.21
N GLU A 232 16.60 5.00 -5.43
CA GLU A 232 16.82 5.05 -3.98
C GLU A 232 16.09 3.89 -3.28
N ALA A 233 14.81 3.67 -3.63
CA ALA A 233 14.03 2.55 -3.09
C ALA A 233 14.68 1.20 -3.43
N ALA A 234 15.10 0.98 -4.68
CA ALA A 234 15.76 -0.25 -5.09
C ALA A 234 17.09 -0.46 -4.36
N SER A 235 17.90 0.62 -4.19
CA SER A 235 19.17 0.59 -3.48
C SER A 235 18.98 0.31 -1.99
N PHE A 236 17.97 0.92 -1.37
CA PHE A 236 17.61 0.69 0.03
C PHE A 236 17.25 -0.79 0.26
N ILE A 237 16.31 -1.33 -0.52
CA ILE A 237 15.86 -2.72 -0.42
C ILE A 237 17.04 -3.68 -0.64
N ALA A 238 17.86 -3.44 -1.69
CA ALA A 238 19.04 -4.26 -1.97
C ALA A 238 20.02 -4.27 -0.78
N THR A 239 20.25 -3.11 -0.17
CA THR A 239 21.17 -2.98 0.98
C THR A 239 20.66 -3.77 2.18
N ILE A 240 19.38 -3.61 2.53
CA ILE A 240 18.76 -4.33 3.66
C ILE A 240 18.83 -5.83 3.44
N GLN A 241 18.39 -6.31 2.27
CA GLN A 241 18.38 -7.76 1.97
C GLN A 241 19.77 -8.36 2.01
N LYS A 242 20.78 -7.69 1.42
CA LYS A 242 22.16 -8.16 1.42
C LYS A 242 22.79 -8.21 2.83
N ARG A 243 22.45 -7.25 3.70
CA ARG A 243 22.99 -7.18 5.06
C ARG A 243 22.35 -8.17 6.00
N GLN A 244 21.04 -8.38 5.90
CA GLN A 244 20.29 -9.25 6.81
C GLN A 244 20.17 -10.68 6.31
N ASN A 245 20.47 -10.93 5.03
CA ASN A 245 20.22 -12.22 4.35
C ASN A 245 18.74 -12.67 4.43
N LEU A 246 17.83 -11.68 4.52
CA LEU A 246 16.39 -11.83 4.52
C LEU A 246 15.81 -11.10 3.31
N LYS A 247 14.65 -11.50 2.84
CA LYS A 247 13.96 -10.78 1.78
C LYS A 247 12.91 -9.81 2.34
N VAL A 248 12.77 -8.66 1.71
CA VAL A 248 11.71 -7.70 1.98
C VAL A 248 10.56 -7.98 1.02
N ALA A 249 9.31 -7.92 1.50
CA ALA A 249 8.11 -8.17 0.69
C ALA A 249 8.14 -9.52 -0.07
N CYS A 250 8.66 -10.57 0.55
CA CYS A 250 8.59 -11.92 0.03
C CYS A 250 7.22 -12.52 0.39
N LEU A 251 6.31 -12.55 -0.59
CA LEU A 251 4.91 -12.92 -0.35
C LEU A 251 4.77 -14.34 0.18
N GLU A 252 5.55 -15.27 -0.33
CA GLU A 252 5.54 -16.68 0.06
C GLU A 252 6.06 -16.86 1.51
N GLU A 253 7.11 -16.13 1.90
CA GLU A 253 7.58 -16.11 3.28
C GLU A 253 6.52 -15.56 4.23
N ILE A 254 5.91 -14.42 3.87
CA ILE A 254 4.87 -13.80 4.67
C ILE A 254 3.68 -14.75 4.81
N ALA A 255 3.22 -15.35 3.70
CA ALA A 255 2.15 -16.33 3.71
C ALA A 255 2.44 -17.52 4.63
N TYR A 256 3.66 -18.04 4.60
CA TYR A 256 4.09 -19.12 5.49
C TYR A 256 4.17 -18.69 6.95
N ARG A 257 4.79 -17.53 7.25
CA ARG A 257 4.93 -17.03 8.63
C ARG A 257 3.60 -16.61 9.26
N MET A 258 2.67 -16.11 8.44
CA MET A 258 1.31 -15.75 8.87
C MET A 258 0.36 -16.96 8.95
N GLY A 259 0.83 -18.15 8.55
CA GLY A 259 0.03 -19.38 8.59
C GLY A 259 -1.02 -19.48 7.49
N TYR A 260 -0.89 -18.69 6.41
CA TYR A 260 -1.80 -18.75 5.25
C TYR A 260 -1.53 -19.97 4.38
N ILE A 261 -0.27 -20.44 4.32
CA ILE A 261 0.14 -21.65 3.62
C ILE A 261 0.97 -22.57 4.51
N SER A 262 0.99 -23.87 4.17
CA SER A 262 1.82 -24.85 4.86
C SER A 262 3.28 -24.80 4.37
N LYS A 263 4.15 -25.50 5.10
CA LYS A 263 5.55 -25.71 4.72
C LYS A 263 5.68 -26.42 3.39
N GLU A 264 4.83 -27.43 3.15
CA GLU A 264 4.81 -28.21 1.90
C GLU A 264 4.46 -27.30 0.71
N LYS A 265 3.47 -26.40 0.88
CA LYS A 265 3.10 -25.42 -0.16
C LYS A 265 4.24 -24.42 -0.41
N LEU A 266 4.94 -23.96 0.63
CA LEU A 266 6.12 -23.10 0.47
C LEU A 266 7.20 -23.79 -0.37
N VAL A 267 7.47 -25.09 -0.12
CA VAL A 267 8.42 -25.87 -0.90
C VAL A 267 7.95 -26.05 -2.35
N GLU A 268 6.65 -26.30 -2.56
CA GLU A 268 6.06 -26.37 -3.90
C GLU A 268 6.28 -25.09 -4.69
N LEU A 269 5.96 -23.93 -4.10
CA LEU A 269 6.14 -22.60 -4.71
C LEU A 269 7.60 -22.28 -5.03
N ALA A 270 8.54 -22.80 -4.25
CA ALA A 270 9.97 -22.62 -4.50
C ALA A 270 10.51 -23.43 -5.69
N GLN A 271 9.87 -24.55 -6.10
CA GLN A 271 10.40 -25.45 -7.12
C GLN A 271 10.64 -24.81 -8.50
N PRO A 272 9.72 -24.00 -9.05
CA PRO A 272 9.96 -23.31 -10.33
C PRO A 272 11.17 -22.36 -10.28
N MET A 273 11.46 -21.82 -9.10
CA MET A 273 12.51 -20.83 -8.85
C MET A 273 13.79 -21.43 -8.24
N LYS A 274 13.90 -22.73 -8.08
CA LYS A 274 15.01 -23.38 -7.36
C LYS A 274 16.42 -23.10 -7.93
N LYS A 275 16.51 -22.58 -9.15
CA LYS A 275 17.79 -22.24 -9.80
C LYS A 275 18.25 -20.81 -9.55
N ASN A 276 17.41 -19.97 -8.96
CA ASN A 276 17.73 -18.59 -8.64
C ASN A 276 17.77 -18.35 -7.12
N ASP A 277 18.30 -17.19 -6.71
CA ASP A 277 18.47 -16.83 -5.29
C ASP A 277 17.15 -16.73 -4.53
N TYR A 278 16.06 -16.37 -5.20
CA TYR A 278 14.73 -16.24 -4.57
C TYR A 278 14.21 -17.62 -4.15
N GLY A 279 14.21 -18.58 -5.07
CA GLY A 279 13.77 -19.95 -4.75
C GLY A 279 14.69 -20.65 -3.75
N GLN A 280 16.02 -20.41 -3.81
CA GLN A 280 16.95 -20.92 -2.81
C GLN A 280 16.70 -20.34 -1.41
N TYR A 281 16.30 -19.07 -1.33
CA TYR A 281 15.87 -18.44 -0.07
C TYR A 281 14.65 -19.16 0.51
N LEU A 282 13.60 -19.39 -0.27
CA LEU A 282 12.39 -20.10 0.19
C LEU A 282 12.69 -21.52 0.66
N LEU A 283 13.56 -22.24 -0.06
CA LEU A 283 13.99 -23.59 0.32
C LEU A 283 14.81 -23.62 1.62
N ARG A 284 15.61 -22.57 1.90
CA ARG A 284 16.28 -22.42 3.21
C ARG A 284 15.27 -22.17 4.31
N LEU A 285 14.35 -21.24 4.10
CA LEU A 285 13.30 -20.88 5.06
C LEU A 285 12.47 -22.11 5.45
N ALA A 286 12.13 -22.97 4.49
CA ALA A 286 11.41 -24.21 4.74
C ALA A 286 12.20 -25.22 5.59
N LYS A 287 13.53 -25.09 5.74
CA LYS A 287 14.37 -25.94 6.59
C LYS A 287 14.58 -25.39 8.00
N GLU A 288 14.35 -24.09 8.19
CA GLU A 288 14.38 -23.45 9.50
C GLU A 288 13.18 -23.95 10.32
N GLN A 289 13.42 -24.32 11.60
CA GLN A 289 12.37 -24.84 12.50
C GLN A 289 11.63 -23.72 13.20
#